data_66d5d0db673b485e9b2c69c13304e4b3
#
_entry.id   66d5d0db673b485e9b2c69c13304e4b3
#
_cell.length_a   1.000
_cell.length_b   1.000
_cell.length_c   1.000
_cell.angle_alpha   90.00
_cell.angle_beta   90.00
_cell.angle_gamma   90.00
#
_symmetry.space_group_name_H-M   'P 1'
#
loop_
_entity.id
_entity.type
_entity.pdbx_description
1 polymer ?
#
loop_
_entity_poly.entity_id
_entity_poly.type
_entity_poly.pdbx_seq_one_letter_code
_entity_poly.pdbx_strand_id
1 'polypeptide(L)'
;MSSVTLNLVVLRSHDMARAAAFYSNLGLVFRKHRHGSGPEHFAAELPDGGVFELYPLADNASTVATRIGFRVPSVDHAVAALSDFPGSIVSAPRDSEWGRRAVVADPDGHRVELIQS
;
A
#
# COMPACT_ATOMS: atom_id res chain seq x y z
N MET A 1 -8.46 -8.57 -25.04
CA MET A 1 -7.38 -8.14 -24.15
C MET A 1 -7.47 -6.63 -23.94
N SER A 2 -7.36 -6.20 -22.72
CA SER A 2 -7.46 -4.77 -22.40
C SER A 2 -6.14 -4.05 -22.65
N SER A 3 -6.22 -2.86 -23.25
CA SER A 3 -5.09 -1.94 -23.34
C SER A 3 -5.11 -0.92 -22.19
N VAL A 4 -6.12 -1.01 -21.32
CA VAL A 4 -6.23 -0.13 -20.16
C VAL A 4 -5.37 -0.69 -19.03
N THR A 5 -4.54 0.16 -18.44
CA THR A 5 -3.69 -0.20 -17.29
C THR A 5 -3.96 0.76 -16.14
N LEU A 6 -3.78 0.26 -14.92
CA LEU A 6 -3.88 1.13 -13.74
C LEU A 6 -2.60 1.97 -13.67
N ASN A 7 -2.74 3.29 -13.64
CA ASN A 7 -1.62 4.22 -13.69
C ASN A 7 -1.34 4.90 -12.34
N LEU A 8 -2.38 5.12 -11.55
CA LEU A 8 -2.24 5.92 -10.34
C LEU A 8 -3.24 5.47 -9.29
N VAL A 9 -2.75 5.33 -8.06
CA VAL A 9 -3.58 5.16 -6.87
C VAL A 9 -3.14 6.17 -5.83
N VAL A 10 -4.08 6.90 -5.25
CA VAL A 10 -3.81 7.87 -4.17
C VAL A 10 -4.58 7.44 -2.95
N LEU A 11 -3.89 7.22 -1.84
CA LEU A 11 -4.50 6.99 -0.54
C LEU A 11 -4.22 8.19 0.37
N ARG A 12 -5.16 8.48 1.26
CA ARG A 12 -5.01 9.56 2.24
C ARG A 12 -4.59 8.97 3.58
N SER A 13 -3.68 9.66 4.28
CA SER A 13 -3.13 9.20 5.54
C SER A 13 -3.09 10.31 6.56
N HIS A 14 -3.46 9.99 7.81
CA HIS A 14 -3.32 10.91 8.93
C HIS A 14 -1.87 11.01 9.42
N ASP A 15 -1.03 10.06 9.02
CA ASP A 15 0.40 10.03 9.34
C ASP A 15 1.14 9.41 8.15
N MET A 16 1.51 10.24 7.19
CA MET A 16 2.14 9.78 5.96
C MET A 16 3.47 9.09 6.18
N ALA A 17 4.26 9.56 7.15
CA ALA A 17 5.56 8.96 7.44
C ALA A 17 5.38 7.53 7.95
N ARG A 18 4.41 7.30 8.82
CA ARG A 18 4.10 5.97 9.34
C ARG A 18 3.56 5.06 8.23
N ALA A 19 2.66 5.58 7.40
CA ALA A 19 2.12 4.83 6.26
C ALA A 19 3.22 4.48 5.27
N ALA A 20 4.10 5.43 4.93
CA ALA A 20 5.21 5.17 4.02
C ALA A 20 6.15 4.10 4.59
N ALA A 21 6.41 4.11 5.89
CA ALA A 21 7.23 3.08 6.54
C ALA A 21 6.58 1.69 6.40
N PHE A 22 5.27 1.61 6.58
CA PHE A 22 4.52 0.36 6.40
C PHE A 22 4.71 -0.21 5.00
N TYR A 23 4.44 0.60 3.98
CA TYR A 23 4.55 0.15 2.59
C TYR A 23 6.00 -0.06 2.16
N SER A 24 6.95 0.69 2.74
CA SER A 24 8.38 0.45 2.49
C SER A 24 8.80 -0.92 2.99
N ASN A 25 8.26 -1.39 4.12
CA ASN A 25 8.55 -2.73 4.62
C ASN A 25 8.00 -3.82 3.70
N LEU A 26 6.99 -3.50 2.89
CA LEU A 26 6.50 -4.42 1.85
C LEU A 26 7.36 -4.41 0.58
N GLY A 27 8.27 -3.45 0.45
CA GLY A 27 9.19 -3.38 -0.67
C GLY A 27 9.04 -2.15 -1.57
N LEU A 28 8.11 -1.25 -1.27
CA LEU A 28 7.95 -0.02 -2.05
C LEU A 28 9.01 1.00 -1.66
N VAL A 29 9.45 1.81 -2.62
CA VAL A 29 10.44 2.87 -2.40
C VAL A 29 9.76 4.21 -2.65
N PHE A 30 9.66 5.02 -1.60
CA PHE A 30 8.97 6.31 -1.67
C PHE A 30 9.94 7.47 -1.83
N ARG A 31 9.45 8.50 -2.52
CA ARG A 31 10.10 9.81 -2.60
C ARG A 31 9.09 10.86 -2.17
N LYS A 32 9.58 11.90 -1.47
CA LYS A 32 8.75 13.04 -1.12
C LYS A 32 8.66 13.98 -2.31
N HIS A 33 7.45 14.46 -2.57
CA HIS A 33 7.17 15.41 -3.65
C HIS A 33 6.31 16.55 -3.16
N ARG A 34 6.47 17.70 -3.80
CA ARG A 34 5.57 18.84 -3.64
C ARG A 34 5.46 19.53 -5.01
N HIS A 35 4.23 19.68 -5.47
CA HIS A 35 3.94 20.35 -6.73
C HIS A 35 3.40 21.76 -6.45
N GLY A 36 4.22 22.79 -6.74
CA GLY A 36 3.85 24.18 -6.50
C GLY A 36 3.54 24.43 -5.03
N SER A 37 2.37 25.00 -4.74
CA SER A 37 1.89 25.26 -3.39
C SER A 37 1.06 24.12 -2.80
N GLY A 38 1.00 22.98 -3.50
CA GLY A 38 0.26 21.81 -3.01
C GLY A 38 0.91 21.18 -1.79
N PRO A 39 0.24 20.20 -1.18
CA PRO A 39 0.78 19.51 -0.02
C PRO A 39 1.97 18.63 -0.40
N GLU A 40 2.90 18.47 0.56
CA GLU A 40 3.92 17.45 0.45
C GLU A 40 3.25 16.08 0.47
N HIS A 41 3.71 15.17 -0.38
CA HIS A 41 3.18 13.82 -0.45
C HIS A 41 4.30 12.83 -0.77
N PHE A 42 4.03 11.55 -0.57
CA PHE A 42 4.97 10.49 -0.90
C PHE A 42 4.51 9.77 -2.16
N ALA A 43 5.43 9.42 -3.03
CA ALA A 43 5.14 8.69 -4.26
C ALA A 43 6.11 7.52 -4.43
N ALA A 44 5.58 6.36 -4.79
CA ALA A 44 6.37 5.17 -5.12
C ALA A 44 6.03 4.73 -6.54
N GLU A 45 7.05 4.57 -7.37
CA GLU A 45 6.89 4.02 -8.70
C GLU A 45 6.76 2.50 -8.63
N LEU A 46 5.80 1.97 -9.38
CA LEU A 46 5.59 0.52 -9.48
C LEU A 46 6.31 -0.02 -10.71
N PRO A 47 6.69 -1.32 -10.70
CA PRO A 47 7.47 -1.90 -11.80
C PRO A 47 6.84 -1.76 -13.18
N ASP A 48 5.50 -1.70 -13.25
CA ASP A 48 4.77 -1.57 -14.51
C ASP A 48 4.58 -0.12 -14.97
N GLY A 49 5.17 0.85 -14.24
CA GLY A 49 5.09 2.26 -14.57
C GLY A 49 3.98 3.03 -13.86
N GLY A 50 3.12 2.34 -13.11
CA GLY A 50 2.12 3.01 -12.28
C GLY A 50 2.76 3.68 -11.07
N VAL A 51 1.98 4.52 -10.40
CA VAL A 51 2.44 5.26 -9.22
C VAL A 51 1.45 5.06 -8.07
N PHE A 52 1.98 4.77 -6.89
CA PHE A 52 1.22 4.68 -5.66
C PHE A 52 1.61 5.85 -4.77
N GLU A 53 0.63 6.68 -4.41
CA GLU A 53 0.88 7.92 -3.68
C GLU A 53 0.16 7.96 -2.35
N LEU A 54 0.80 8.59 -1.36
CA LEU A 54 0.22 8.88 -0.06
C LEU A 54 0.13 10.38 0.09
N TYR A 55 -1.09 10.88 0.27
CA TYR A 55 -1.39 12.29 0.51
C TYR A 55 -1.88 12.48 1.93
N PRO A 56 -1.73 13.68 2.50
CA PRO A 56 -2.27 13.94 3.83
C PRO A 56 -3.79 13.86 3.82
N LEU A 57 -4.36 13.32 4.90
CA LEU A 57 -5.80 13.34 5.12
C LEU A 57 -6.22 14.78 5.39
N ALA A 58 -7.20 15.26 4.65
CA ALA A 58 -7.73 16.60 4.79
C ALA A 58 -9.24 16.60 4.57
N ASP A 59 -9.95 17.42 5.33
CA ASP A 59 -11.38 17.70 5.13
C ASP A 59 -12.26 16.45 5.05
N ASN A 60 -12.00 15.45 5.87
CA ASN A 60 -12.78 14.19 5.91
C ASN A 60 -12.73 13.40 4.59
N ALA A 61 -11.74 13.63 3.77
CA ALA A 61 -11.57 12.92 2.51
C ALA A 61 -10.88 11.57 2.72
N SER A 62 -11.38 10.76 3.65
CA SER A 62 -10.82 9.45 3.96
C SER A 62 -10.96 8.49 2.78
N THR A 63 -9.90 7.72 2.54
CA THR A 63 -9.89 6.65 1.55
C THR A 63 -9.90 5.27 2.21
N VAL A 64 -10.17 5.20 3.52
CA VAL A 64 -9.99 3.97 4.31
C VAL A 64 -10.85 2.81 3.81
N ALA A 65 -11.96 3.09 3.14
CA ALA A 65 -12.81 2.06 2.54
C ALA A 65 -12.23 1.50 1.23
N THR A 66 -11.21 2.14 0.66
CA THR A 66 -10.54 1.65 -0.53
C THR A 66 -9.73 0.40 -0.18
N ARG A 67 -9.90 -0.65 -0.96
CA ARG A 67 -9.14 -1.88 -0.82
C ARG A 67 -8.10 -1.92 -1.94
N ILE A 68 -6.86 -2.25 -1.60
CA ILE A 68 -5.78 -2.29 -2.57
C ILE A 68 -5.06 -3.64 -2.46
N GLY A 69 -4.49 -4.10 -3.57
CA GLY A 69 -3.75 -5.36 -3.58
C GLY A 69 -2.41 -5.21 -4.27
N PHE A 70 -1.42 -5.91 -3.75
CA PHE A 70 -0.09 -5.98 -4.34
C PHE A 70 0.30 -7.42 -4.59
N ARG A 71 0.98 -7.63 -5.70
CA ARG A 71 1.63 -8.90 -5.98
C ARG A 71 3.06 -8.82 -5.46
N VAL A 72 3.42 -9.78 -4.61
CA VAL A 72 4.74 -9.79 -3.94
C VAL A 72 5.45 -11.12 -4.21
N PRO A 73 6.79 -11.14 -4.17
CA PRO A 73 7.53 -12.41 -4.38
C PRO A 73 7.27 -13.46 -3.31
N SER A 74 7.09 -13.04 -2.05
CA SER A 74 6.79 -13.95 -0.93
C SER A 74 5.85 -13.27 0.04
N VAL A 75 4.66 -13.81 0.16
CA VAL A 75 3.65 -13.30 1.10
C VAL A 75 4.12 -13.50 2.54
N ASP A 76 4.71 -14.66 2.85
CA ASP A 76 5.20 -14.92 4.21
C ASP A 76 6.29 -13.92 4.61
N HIS A 77 7.23 -13.65 3.72
CA HIS A 77 8.30 -12.69 3.97
C HIS A 77 7.74 -11.27 4.16
N ALA A 78 6.80 -10.88 3.31
CA ALA A 78 6.19 -9.55 3.38
C ALA A 78 5.47 -9.36 4.71
N VAL A 79 4.69 -10.34 5.15
CA VAL A 79 3.97 -10.27 6.43
C VAL A 79 4.96 -10.22 7.61
N ALA A 80 6.02 -11.03 7.56
CA ALA A 80 7.04 -11.02 8.61
C ALA A 80 7.74 -9.66 8.73
N ALA A 81 7.87 -8.94 7.62
CA ALA A 81 8.50 -7.61 7.59
C ALA A 81 7.65 -6.53 8.26
N LEU A 82 6.40 -6.84 8.65
CA LEU A 82 5.50 -5.89 9.32
C LEU A 82 5.54 -6.02 10.84
N SER A 83 6.60 -6.61 11.41
CA SER A 83 6.71 -6.82 12.86
C SER A 83 6.68 -5.52 13.67
N ASP A 84 7.08 -4.39 13.07
CA ASP A 84 7.02 -3.08 13.73
C ASP A 84 5.62 -2.46 13.71
N PHE A 85 4.65 -3.17 13.13
CA PHE A 85 3.26 -2.72 13.02
C PHE A 85 2.35 -3.76 13.67
N PRO A 86 2.35 -3.85 15.01
CA PRO A 86 1.54 -4.86 15.71
C PRO A 86 0.06 -4.65 15.40
N GLY A 87 -0.66 -5.76 15.24
CA GLY A 87 -2.08 -5.72 14.93
C GLY A 87 -2.40 -5.49 13.46
N SER A 88 -1.38 -5.44 12.57
CA SER A 88 -1.61 -5.19 11.15
C SER A 88 -2.11 -6.40 10.37
N ILE A 89 -2.01 -7.62 10.94
CA ILE A 89 -2.41 -8.82 10.21
C ILE A 89 -3.90 -9.05 10.39
N VAL A 90 -4.65 -8.95 9.29
CA VAL A 90 -6.09 -9.21 9.26
C VAL A 90 -6.37 -10.68 8.94
N SER A 91 -5.67 -11.22 7.94
CA SER A 91 -5.75 -12.62 7.57
C SER A 91 -4.34 -13.11 7.29
N ALA A 92 -3.89 -14.09 8.09
CA ALA A 92 -2.54 -14.64 7.99
C ALA A 92 -2.32 -15.30 6.62
N PRO A 93 -1.04 -15.45 6.20
CA PRO A 93 -0.73 -16.12 4.93
C PRO A 93 -1.37 -17.51 4.86
N ARG A 94 -2.01 -17.80 3.74
CA ARG A 94 -2.63 -19.09 3.46
C ARG A 94 -2.70 -19.32 1.96
N ASP A 95 -2.77 -20.57 1.57
CA ASP A 95 -2.97 -20.94 0.18
C ASP A 95 -4.42 -20.75 -0.23
N SER A 96 -4.64 -20.33 -1.46
CA SER A 96 -5.97 -20.16 -2.05
C SER A 96 -5.92 -20.62 -3.50
N GLU A 97 -7.09 -20.67 -4.14
CA GLU A 97 -7.17 -21.03 -5.56
C GLU A 97 -6.47 -20.00 -6.48
N TRP A 98 -6.23 -18.78 -5.96
CA TRP A 98 -5.52 -17.74 -6.72
C TRP A 98 -4.05 -17.62 -6.32
N GLY A 99 -3.56 -18.48 -5.44
CA GLY A 99 -2.21 -18.48 -4.92
C GLY A 99 -2.17 -18.19 -3.43
N ARG A 100 -0.95 -18.10 -2.89
CA ARG A 100 -0.77 -17.79 -1.48
C ARG A 100 -1.06 -16.32 -1.25
N ARG A 101 -1.87 -16.02 -0.23
CA ARG A 101 -2.35 -14.67 0.03
C ARG A 101 -2.46 -14.36 1.50
N ALA A 102 -2.47 -13.08 1.81
CA ALA A 102 -2.75 -12.55 3.14
C ALA A 102 -3.47 -11.22 3.01
N VAL A 103 -4.09 -10.77 4.09
CA VAL A 103 -4.67 -9.42 4.16
C VAL A 103 -4.08 -8.73 5.37
N VAL A 104 -3.57 -7.53 5.15
CA VAL A 104 -3.01 -6.70 6.22
C VAL A 104 -3.75 -5.36 6.25
N ALA A 105 -3.58 -4.60 7.32
CA ALA A 105 -4.14 -3.27 7.46
C ALA A 105 -2.99 -2.29 7.64
N ASP A 106 -2.99 -1.21 6.85
CA ASP A 106 -1.99 -0.15 7.04
C ASP A 106 -2.34 0.69 8.27
N PRO A 107 -1.48 1.66 8.67
CA PRO A 107 -1.73 2.45 9.88
C PRO A 107 -3.03 3.25 9.87
N ASP A 108 -3.59 3.54 8.71
CA ASP A 108 -4.87 4.24 8.59
C ASP A 108 -6.07 3.29 8.58
N GLY A 109 -5.83 2.00 8.42
CA GLY A 109 -6.88 0.99 8.38
C GLY A 109 -7.28 0.54 6.99
N HIS A 110 -6.58 0.99 5.93
CA HIS A 110 -6.83 0.45 4.59
C HIS A 110 -6.54 -1.04 4.58
N ARG A 111 -7.43 -1.82 3.97
CA ARG A 111 -7.20 -3.26 3.77
C ARG A 111 -6.32 -3.46 2.56
N VAL A 112 -5.22 -4.16 2.76
CA VAL A 112 -4.22 -4.41 1.73
C VAL A 112 -4.12 -5.92 1.51
N GLU A 113 -4.45 -6.36 0.31
CA GLU A 113 -4.30 -7.76 -0.07
C GLU A 113 -2.90 -7.99 -0.61
N LEU A 114 -2.24 -9.04 -0.15
CA LEU A 114 -0.96 -9.49 -0.67
C LEU A 114 -1.17 -10.83 -1.34
N ILE A 115 -0.71 -10.95 -2.58
CA ILE A 115 -0.78 -12.21 -3.32
C ILE A 115 0.60 -12.54 -3.87
N GLN A 116 0.97 -13.84 -3.81
CA GLN A 116 2.29 -14.27 -4.25
C GLN A 116 2.32 -14.43 -5.76
N SER A 117 3.35 -13.86 -6.36
CA SER A 117 3.55 -13.96 -7.81
C SER A 117 4.18 -15.30 -8.21
#